data_ef7a9347246c5d311c440bc517c62d89
#
_entry.id   ef7a9347246c5d311c440bc517c62d89
#
_cell.length_a   1.000
_cell.length_b   1.000
_cell.length_c   1.000
_cell.angle_alpha   90.00
_cell.angle_beta   90.00
_cell.angle_gamma   90.00
#
_symmetry.space_group_name_H-M   'P 1'
#
loop_
_entity.id
_entity.type
_entity.pdbx_description
1 polymer ?
#
loop_
_entity_poly.entity_id
_entity_poly.type
_entity_poly.pdbx_seq_one_letter_code
_entity_poly.pdbx_strand_id
1 'polypeptide(L)'
;LLELNGTKLDESYNPKYDEACGFITGKGSAMNVKSPEYCGKDAMAYISEYYQEFEDAVYAKDADGNFTGYNAQTGKYYYEYCDLNSLVKAYLMQYLSGNSDAFYSSFFFYKDVDGIMYAGPVWDMELTGGGGWSGIITSDNTFINGRYLAEALIKIPGFRAAVSNYYHNTFLAQAQALVGDNGKVQSYYNRISASAAMNYRQWPLIRVGKPSSDNHFWPSGTTYTDTVTDLNTWLTA
;
A
#
# COMPACT_ATOMS: atom_id res chain seq x y z
N LEU A 1 2.03 6.67 -13.99
CA LEU A 1 1.46 6.02 -12.83
C LEU A 1 1.40 4.52 -13.05
N LEU A 2 2.00 3.77 -12.18
CA LEU A 2 2.00 2.30 -12.17
C LEU A 2 1.16 1.80 -11.01
N GLU A 3 0.49 0.68 -11.21
CA GLU A 3 -0.20 -0.05 -10.17
C GLU A 3 0.35 -1.48 -10.08
N LEU A 4 0.79 -1.86 -8.91
CA LEU A 4 1.04 -3.26 -8.57
C LEU A 4 -0.30 -3.95 -8.34
N ASN A 5 -0.60 -4.99 -9.09
CA ASN A 5 -1.92 -5.64 -9.10
C ASN A 5 -1.82 -7.18 -9.09
N GLY A 6 -1.27 -7.71 -8.01
CA GLY A 6 -1.13 -9.15 -7.83
C GLY A 6 -0.20 -9.80 -8.85
N THR A 7 -0.68 -10.86 -9.49
CA THR A 7 0.07 -11.66 -10.47
C THR A 7 -0.54 -11.69 -11.86
N LYS A 8 -1.63 -10.95 -12.08
CA LYS A 8 -2.33 -10.87 -13.37
C LYS A 8 -2.47 -9.42 -13.80
N LEU A 9 -2.14 -9.15 -15.05
CA LEU A 9 -2.44 -7.86 -15.66
C LEU A 9 -3.95 -7.66 -15.75
N ASP A 10 -4.37 -6.39 -15.64
CA ASP A 10 -5.72 -6.01 -16.04
C ASP A 10 -5.96 -6.40 -17.50
N GLU A 11 -7.20 -6.72 -17.84
CA GLU A 11 -7.60 -6.99 -19.23
C GLU A 11 -7.58 -5.73 -20.11
N SER A 12 -7.12 -4.61 -19.57
CA SER A 12 -6.98 -3.36 -20.29
C SER A 12 -6.00 -3.53 -21.45
N TYR A 13 -6.48 -3.17 -22.62
CA TYR A 13 -5.82 -3.35 -23.90
C TYR A 13 -5.66 -2.00 -24.59
N ASN A 14 -4.48 -1.77 -25.11
CA ASN A 14 -4.21 -0.55 -25.89
C ASN A 14 -4.49 -0.78 -27.38
N PRO A 15 -5.65 -0.37 -27.90
CA PRO A 15 -6.03 -0.65 -29.29
C PRO A 15 -5.11 0.03 -30.31
N LYS A 16 -4.40 1.08 -29.91
CA LYS A 16 -3.48 1.80 -30.81
C LYS A 16 -2.21 0.99 -31.08
N TYR A 17 -1.76 0.19 -30.12
CA TYR A 17 -0.49 -0.52 -30.20
C TYR A 17 -0.65 -2.03 -30.22
N ASP A 18 -1.88 -2.54 -30.16
CA ASP A 18 -2.19 -3.98 -30.10
C ASP A 18 -1.47 -4.68 -28.93
N GLU A 19 -1.45 -4.05 -27.76
CA GLU A 19 -0.67 -4.48 -26.61
C GLU A 19 -1.41 -4.33 -25.28
N ALA A 20 -1.01 -5.13 -24.29
CA ALA A 20 -1.45 -4.95 -22.92
C ALA A 20 -0.94 -3.62 -22.33
N CYS A 21 -1.71 -3.03 -21.42
CA CYS A 21 -1.34 -1.80 -20.71
C CYS A 21 -0.52 -2.07 -19.44
N GLY A 22 0.38 -3.06 -19.47
CA GLY A 22 1.21 -3.43 -18.34
C GLY A 22 2.23 -4.50 -18.68
N PHE A 23 2.98 -4.93 -17.65
CA PHE A 23 4.02 -5.94 -17.77
C PHE A 23 4.08 -6.82 -16.52
N ILE A 24 4.63 -8.02 -16.66
CA ILE A 24 4.94 -8.92 -15.53
C ILE A 24 6.42 -8.80 -15.22
N THR A 25 6.74 -8.58 -13.94
CA THR A 25 8.13 -8.48 -13.48
C THR A 25 8.81 -9.86 -13.37
N GLY A 26 10.12 -9.86 -13.21
CA GLY A 26 10.91 -11.08 -12.99
C GLY A 26 10.52 -11.87 -11.74
N LYS A 27 9.89 -11.23 -10.77
CA LYS A 27 9.31 -11.88 -9.57
C LYS A 27 7.85 -12.29 -9.73
N GLY A 28 7.28 -12.06 -10.91
CA GLY A 28 5.91 -12.45 -11.22
C GLY A 28 4.84 -11.46 -10.76
N SER A 29 5.25 -10.24 -10.38
CA SER A 29 4.30 -9.18 -10.04
C SER A 29 3.74 -8.55 -11.31
N ALA A 30 2.43 -8.32 -11.33
CA ALA A 30 1.77 -7.59 -12.43
C ALA A 30 1.82 -6.09 -12.16
N MET A 31 2.34 -5.34 -13.14
CA MET A 31 2.43 -3.89 -13.10
C MET A 31 1.57 -3.31 -14.21
N ASN A 32 0.45 -2.67 -13.86
CA ASN A 32 -0.42 -1.99 -14.79
C ASN A 32 0.00 -0.52 -14.96
N VAL A 33 0.06 -0.04 -16.19
CA VAL A 33 0.27 1.39 -16.49
C VAL A 33 -1.09 2.09 -16.50
N LYS A 34 -1.37 2.86 -15.46
CA LYS A 34 -2.65 3.56 -15.29
C LYS A 34 -2.64 4.98 -15.90
N SER A 35 -1.47 5.57 -16.02
CA SER A 35 -1.31 6.87 -16.67
C SER A 35 0.10 6.97 -17.28
N PRO A 36 0.22 7.36 -18.56
CA PRO A 36 -0.88 7.64 -19.49
C PRO A 36 -1.73 6.39 -19.78
N GLU A 37 -3.03 6.58 -20.05
CA GLU A 37 -3.98 5.48 -20.32
C GLU A 37 -3.51 4.60 -21.50
N TYR A 38 -2.88 5.22 -22.51
CA TYR A 38 -2.31 4.53 -23.65
C TYR A 38 -0.80 4.75 -23.69
N CYS A 39 -0.07 3.80 -23.13
CA CYS A 39 1.38 3.80 -23.15
C CYS A 39 1.89 3.24 -24.48
N GLY A 40 2.79 3.98 -25.16
CA GLY A 40 3.43 3.50 -26.39
C GLY A 40 4.50 2.44 -26.11
N LYS A 41 4.89 1.67 -27.13
CA LYS A 41 5.86 0.58 -27.01
C LYS A 41 7.17 1.01 -26.35
N ASP A 42 7.74 2.12 -26.80
CA ASP A 42 9.01 2.62 -26.27
C ASP A 42 8.88 3.04 -24.79
N ALA A 43 7.77 3.70 -24.44
CA ALA A 43 7.50 4.09 -23.07
C ALA A 43 7.22 2.88 -22.17
N MET A 44 6.53 1.86 -22.69
CA MET A 44 6.31 0.59 -21.98
C MET A 44 7.63 -0.16 -21.78
N ALA A 45 8.46 -0.27 -22.78
CA ALA A 45 9.78 -0.88 -22.70
C ALA A 45 10.64 -0.17 -21.66
N TYR A 46 10.71 1.16 -21.73
CA TYR A 46 11.45 1.97 -20.78
C TYR A 46 10.99 1.76 -19.34
N ILE A 47 9.68 1.84 -19.06
CA ILE A 47 9.18 1.75 -17.69
C ILE A 47 9.26 0.33 -17.12
N SER A 48 9.09 -0.69 -17.97
CA SER A 48 9.26 -2.09 -17.56
C SER A 48 10.71 -2.42 -17.21
N GLU A 49 11.67 -1.96 -18.01
CA GLU A 49 13.10 -2.09 -17.73
C GLU A 49 13.49 -1.34 -16.44
N TYR A 50 13.05 -0.08 -16.31
CA TYR A 50 13.33 0.74 -15.13
C TYR A 50 12.80 0.09 -13.84
N TYR A 51 11.56 -0.42 -13.86
CA TYR A 51 10.98 -1.09 -12.69
C TYR A 51 11.69 -2.42 -12.42
N GLN A 52 12.08 -3.16 -13.45
CA GLN A 52 12.82 -4.41 -13.30
C GLN A 52 14.18 -4.17 -12.63
N GLU A 53 14.91 -3.14 -13.04
CA GLU A 53 16.19 -2.75 -12.41
C GLU A 53 16.01 -2.41 -10.92
N PHE A 54 14.91 -1.72 -10.57
CA PHE A 54 14.53 -1.45 -9.18
C PHE A 54 14.24 -2.75 -8.42
N GLU A 55 13.41 -3.64 -8.99
CA GLU A 55 13.08 -4.92 -8.39
C GLU A 55 14.33 -5.78 -8.18
N ASP A 56 15.21 -5.83 -9.17
CA ASP A 56 16.48 -6.55 -9.09
C ASP A 56 17.37 -6.01 -7.96
N ALA A 57 17.42 -4.68 -7.77
CA ALA A 57 18.14 -4.09 -6.65
C ALA A 57 17.53 -4.51 -5.30
N VAL A 58 16.20 -4.47 -5.17
CA VAL A 58 15.49 -4.82 -3.93
C VAL A 58 15.72 -6.30 -3.56
N TYR A 59 15.71 -7.20 -4.54
CA TYR A 59 15.88 -8.63 -4.30
C TYR A 59 17.33 -9.12 -4.37
N ALA A 60 18.28 -8.23 -4.63
CA ALA A 60 19.71 -8.58 -4.68
C ALA A 60 20.22 -9.10 -3.34
N LYS A 61 21.05 -10.14 -3.40
CA LYS A 61 21.68 -10.77 -2.23
C LYS A 61 23.19 -10.88 -2.42
N ASP A 62 23.90 -10.83 -1.31
CA ASP A 62 25.32 -11.17 -1.26
C ASP A 62 25.55 -12.70 -1.27
N ALA A 63 26.81 -13.10 -1.19
CA ALA A 63 27.22 -14.51 -1.17
C ALA A 63 26.70 -15.27 0.06
N ASP A 64 26.40 -14.57 1.14
CA ASP A 64 25.87 -15.13 2.38
C ASP A 64 24.34 -15.15 2.40
N GLY A 65 23.68 -14.66 1.33
CA GLY A 65 22.22 -14.62 1.18
C GLY A 65 21.54 -13.42 1.82
N ASN A 66 22.28 -12.42 2.31
CA ASN A 66 21.70 -11.21 2.88
C ASN A 66 21.27 -10.24 1.79
N PHE A 67 20.12 -9.60 1.99
CA PHE A 67 19.61 -8.59 1.07
C PHE A 67 20.49 -7.33 1.11
N THR A 68 20.98 -6.91 -0.05
CA THR A 68 21.92 -5.76 -0.18
C THR A 68 21.21 -4.49 -0.63
N GLY A 69 20.13 -4.61 -1.38
CA GLY A 69 19.47 -3.47 -2.02
C GLY A 69 20.28 -2.87 -3.18
N TYR A 70 21.26 -3.59 -3.73
CA TYR A 70 22.20 -3.10 -4.73
C TYR A 70 22.16 -3.96 -6.01
N ASN A 71 21.80 -3.35 -7.13
CA ASN A 71 21.85 -3.98 -8.44
C ASN A 71 23.27 -3.94 -9.01
N ALA A 72 23.96 -5.07 -9.02
CA ALA A 72 25.35 -5.14 -9.48
C ALA A 72 25.51 -4.94 -11.01
N GLN A 73 24.44 -5.12 -11.79
CA GLN A 73 24.49 -4.92 -13.25
C GLN A 73 24.49 -3.43 -13.61
N THR A 74 23.68 -2.64 -12.89
CA THR A 74 23.56 -1.19 -13.14
C THR A 74 24.46 -0.35 -12.23
N GLY A 75 24.96 -0.93 -11.14
CA GLY A 75 25.77 -0.24 -10.14
C GLY A 75 24.96 0.70 -9.24
N LYS A 76 23.65 0.48 -9.09
CA LYS A 76 22.74 1.37 -8.35
C LYS A 76 22.06 0.66 -7.19
N TYR A 77 21.80 1.43 -6.14
CA TYR A 77 20.93 1.00 -5.06
C TYR A 77 19.46 1.23 -5.36
N TYR A 78 18.54 0.46 -4.72
CA TYR A 78 17.09 0.59 -4.88
C TYR A 78 16.57 2.02 -4.66
N TYR A 79 17.19 2.79 -3.76
CA TYR A 79 16.79 4.19 -3.48
C TYR A 79 17.26 5.19 -4.54
N GLU A 80 18.06 4.77 -5.52
CA GLU A 80 18.39 5.56 -6.70
C GLU A 80 17.37 5.38 -7.82
N TYR A 81 16.51 4.38 -7.71
CA TYR A 81 15.36 4.16 -8.58
C TYR A 81 14.05 4.67 -7.98
N CYS A 82 13.89 4.54 -6.67
CA CYS A 82 12.68 4.93 -5.98
C CYS A 82 13.02 5.72 -4.71
N ASP A 83 12.35 6.85 -4.52
CA ASP A 83 12.59 7.73 -3.38
C ASP A 83 12.41 6.98 -2.04
N LEU A 84 13.47 6.96 -1.25
CA LEU A 84 13.52 6.23 0.02
C LEU A 84 12.45 6.72 1.00
N ASN A 85 12.22 8.03 1.07
CA ASN A 85 11.25 8.58 2.02
C ASN A 85 9.81 8.20 1.64
N SER A 86 9.49 8.17 0.34
CA SER A 86 8.18 7.73 -0.13
C SER A 86 7.94 6.25 0.16
N LEU A 87 8.95 5.39 -0.04
CA LEU A 87 8.88 3.97 0.29
C LEU A 87 8.68 3.74 1.79
N VAL A 88 9.43 4.45 2.64
CA VAL A 88 9.31 4.37 4.11
C VAL A 88 7.93 4.82 4.58
N LYS A 89 7.42 5.93 4.04
CA LYS A 89 6.08 6.44 4.38
C LYS A 89 4.98 5.49 3.93
N ALA A 90 5.08 4.98 2.70
CA ALA A 90 4.12 4.01 2.18
C ALA A 90 4.14 2.72 3.03
N TYR A 91 5.32 2.19 3.35
CA TYR A 91 5.46 1.03 4.21
C TYR A 91 4.80 1.23 5.58
N LEU A 92 5.12 2.32 6.28
CA LEU A 92 4.56 2.60 7.60
C LEU A 92 3.05 2.88 7.56
N MET A 93 2.56 3.52 6.50
CA MET A 93 1.12 3.76 6.33
C MET A 93 0.36 2.46 6.12
N GLN A 94 0.85 1.57 5.28
CA GLN A 94 0.27 0.24 5.08
C GLN A 94 0.34 -0.59 6.36
N TYR A 95 1.45 -0.50 7.10
CA TYR A 95 1.63 -1.22 8.36
C TYR A 95 0.65 -0.72 9.44
N LEU A 96 0.54 0.61 9.63
CA LEU A 96 -0.40 1.21 10.59
C LEU A 96 -1.85 0.85 10.27
N SER A 97 -2.21 0.89 8.99
CA SER A 97 -3.59 0.66 8.56
C SER A 97 -3.98 -0.83 8.54
N GLY A 98 -3.01 -1.74 8.56
CA GLY A 98 -3.26 -3.18 8.40
C GLY A 98 -3.91 -3.52 7.07
N ASN A 99 -3.50 -2.84 5.99
CA ASN A 99 -4.08 -3.06 4.67
C ASN A 99 -3.77 -4.46 4.16
N SER A 100 -4.80 -5.25 3.93
CA SER A 100 -4.67 -6.63 3.44
C SER A 100 -4.08 -6.74 2.03
N ASP A 101 -4.20 -5.68 1.24
CA ASP A 101 -3.68 -5.61 -0.14
C ASP A 101 -2.31 -4.94 -0.23
N ALA A 102 -1.75 -4.53 0.92
CA ALA A 102 -0.45 -3.87 0.98
C ALA A 102 0.62 -4.63 0.18
N PHE A 103 1.32 -3.93 -0.73
CA PHE A 103 2.39 -4.46 -1.56
C PHE A 103 2.03 -5.69 -2.41
N TYR A 104 0.73 -5.97 -2.57
CA TYR A 104 0.23 -7.04 -3.40
C TYR A 104 -0.68 -6.53 -4.52
N SER A 105 -1.67 -5.70 -4.18
CA SER A 105 -2.64 -5.11 -5.10
C SER A 105 -2.91 -3.67 -4.72
N SER A 106 -3.43 -2.88 -5.65
CA SER A 106 -3.79 -1.47 -5.41
C SER A 106 -2.67 -0.64 -4.79
N PHE A 107 -1.42 -1.03 -5.05
CA PHE A 107 -0.23 -0.32 -4.60
C PHE A 107 0.42 0.43 -5.76
N PHE A 108 0.55 1.75 -5.60
CA PHE A 108 0.92 2.62 -6.72
C PHE A 108 2.35 3.14 -6.62
N PHE A 109 2.91 3.38 -7.82
CA PHE A 109 4.12 4.15 -8.00
C PHE A 109 3.91 5.19 -9.09
N TYR A 110 4.55 6.34 -8.96
CA TYR A 110 4.59 7.33 -10.04
C TYR A 110 6.02 7.77 -10.31
N LYS A 111 6.28 8.17 -11.55
CA LYS A 111 7.59 8.64 -12.01
C LYS A 111 7.40 9.71 -13.08
N ASP A 112 8.08 10.82 -12.90
CA ASP A 112 8.25 11.81 -13.95
C ASP A 112 9.35 11.37 -14.92
N VAL A 113 9.36 11.97 -16.12
CA VAL A 113 10.26 11.55 -17.22
C VAL A 113 11.72 11.50 -16.76
N ASP A 114 12.23 12.60 -16.19
CA ASP A 114 13.64 12.74 -15.79
C ASP A 114 13.87 12.48 -14.29
N GLY A 115 12.82 12.08 -13.55
CA GLY A 115 12.87 11.82 -12.11
C GLY A 115 13.09 10.36 -11.76
N ILE A 116 13.26 10.11 -10.46
CA ILE A 116 13.14 8.76 -9.89
C ILE A 116 11.67 8.45 -9.59
N MET A 117 11.38 7.19 -9.34
CA MET A 117 10.06 6.71 -8.94
C MET A 117 9.72 7.09 -7.49
N TYR A 118 8.45 7.24 -7.18
CA TYR A 118 7.92 7.45 -5.83
C TYR A 118 6.82 6.44 -5.53
N ALA A 119 6.81 5.89 -4.31
CA ALA A 119 5.71 5.06 -3.83
C ALA A 119 4.51 5.95 -3.45
N GLY A 120 3.34 5.66 -4.01
CA GLY A 120 2.08 6.39 -3.84
C GLY A 120 1.37 6.67 -5.16
N PRO A 121 0.19 7.30 -5.09
CA PRO A 121 -0.54 7.71 -3.88
C PRO A 121 -1.07 6.53 -3.06
N VAL A 122 -1.44 6.80 -1.80
CA VAL A 122 -2.19 5.83 -0.98
C VAL A 122 -3.60 5.72 -1.55
N TRP A 123 -4.02 4.49 -1.80
CA TRP A 123 -5.26 4.19 -2.50
C TRP A 123 -5.91 2.94 -1.90
N ASP A 124 -7.23 2.80 -2.05
CA ASP A 124 -7.98 1.56 -1.80
C ASP A 124 -7.83 1.05 -0.36
N MET A 125 -8.17 1.92 0.59
CA MET A 125 -7.95 1.69 2.02
C MET A 125 -9.20 1.16 2.75
N GLU A 126 -10.22 0.64 2.01
CA GLU A 126 -11.45 0.17 2.61
C GLU A 126 -11.27 -1.15 3.41
N LEU A 127 -10.23 -1.91 3.10
CA LEU A 127 -9.88 -3.15 3.81
C LEU A 127 -8.84 -2.92 4.91
N THR A 128 -9.00 -1.84 5.67
CA THR A 128 -8.04 -1.39 6.71
C THR A 128 -8.70 -1.18 8.05
N GLY A 129 -7.91 -0.89 9.08
CA GLY A 129 -8.41 -0.50 10.40
C GLY A 129 -9.23 -1.59 11.11
N GLY A 130 -8.87 -2.85 10.90
CA GLY A 130 -9.60 -4.01 11.45
C GLY A 130 -10.67 -4.56 10.50
N GLY A 131 -10.92 -3.93 9.35
CA GLY A 131 -11.64 -4.50 8.22
C GLY A 131 -10.71 -5.31 7.31
N GLY A 132 -11.22 -6.26 6.54
CA GLY A 132 -10.38 -6.99 5.59
C GLY A 132 -10.92 -8.38 5.25
N TRP A 133 -10.08 -9.14 4.58
CA TRP A 133 -10.37 -10.53 4.24
C TRP A 133 -10.33 -11.41 5.48
N SER A 134 -11.17 -12.45 5.50
CA SER A 134 -11.20 -13.45 6.58
C SER A 134 -9.79 -13.94 6.93
N GLY A 135 -9.43 -13.83 8.21
CA GLY A 135 -8.14 -14.31 8.75
C GLY A 135 -7.02 -13.26 8.81
N ILE A 136 -7.25 -12.02 8.36
CA ILE A 136 -6.24 -10.93 8.40
C ILE A 136 -6.68 -9.79 9.33
N ILE A 137 -7.72 -10.00 10.13
CA ILE A 137 -8.21 -8.99 11.08
C ILE A 137 -7.47 -9.14 12.40
N THR A 138 -6.36 -8.46 12.51
CA THR A 138 -5.56 -8.44 13.74
C THR A 138 -4.82 -7.10 13.85
N SER A 139 -4.59 -6.64 15.05
CA SER A 139 -3.70 -5.49 15.30
C SER A 139 -2.22 -5.86 15.12
N ASP A 140 -1.90 -7.13 14.97
CA ASP A 140 -0.57 -7.58 14.57
C ASP A 140 -0.45 -7.54 13.04
N ASN A 141 0.08 -6.44 12.53
CA ASN A 141 0.24 -6.18 11.09
C ASN A 141 1.54 -6.76 10.52
N THR A 142 2.18 -7.70 11.22
CA THR A 142 3.44 -8.35 10.79
C THR A 142 3.27 -9.13 9.48
N PHE A 143 2.04 -9.49 9.08
CA PHE A 143 1.79 -10.13 7.80
C PHE A 143 2.27 -9.30 6.60
N ILE A 144 2.33 -7.97 6.72
CA ILE A 144 2.86 -7.08 5.67
C ILE A 144 4.32 -7.40 5.37
N ASN A 145 5.09 -7.82 6.37
CA ASN A 145 6.49 -8.23 6.21
C ASN A 145 6.68 -9.50 5.38
N GLY A 146 5.62 -10.26 5.15
CA GLY A 146 5.61 -11.44 4.28
C GLY A 146 5.06 -11.15 2.87
N ARG A 147 4.79 -9.91 2.53
CA ARG A 147 4.22 -9.51 1.24
C ARG A 147 5.30 -9.09 0.26
N TYR A 148 5.56 -9.92 -0.76
CA TYR A 148 6.33 -9.57 -1.98
C TYR A 148 7.44 -8.54 -1.76
N LEU A 149 7.26 -7.33 -2.30
CA LEU A 149 8.22 -6.24 -2.24
C LEU A 149 8.54 -5.81 -0.79
N ALA A 150 7.55 -5.78 0.10
CA ALA A 150 7.75 -5.42 1.51
C ALA A 150 8.65 -6.42 2.23
N GLU A 151 8.50 -7.72 1.93
CA GLU A 151 9.34 -8.78 2.50
C GLU A 151 10.82 -8.58 2.15
N ALA A 152 11.11 -8.23 0.91
CA ALA A 152 12.48 -7.98 0.48
C ALA A 152 13.02 -6.67 1.08
N LEU A 153 12.25 -5.58 0.99
CA LEU A 153 12.63 -4.27 1.50
C LEU A 153 13.00 -4.31 2.98
N ILE A 154 12.16 -4.92 3.84
CA ILE A 154 12.41 -4.94 5.30
C ILE A 154 13.64 -5.79 5.69
N LYS A 155 14.08 -6.67 4.81
CA LYS A 155 15.31 -7.46 4.98
C LYS A 155 16.59 -6.68 4.62
N ILE A 156 16.46 -5.59 3.85
CA ILE A 156 17.60 -4.70 3.56
C ILE A 156 17.93 -3.88 4.82
N PRO A 157 19.14 -3.99 5.39
CA PRO A 157 19.48 -3.31 6.64
C PRO A 157 19.31 -1.79 6.59
N GLY A 158 19.67 -1.17 5.47
CA GLY A 158 19.52 0.27 5.25
C GLY A 158 18.06 0.72 5.22
N PHE A 159 17.16 -0.04 4.58
CA PHE A 159 15.72 0.25 4.58
C PHE A 159 15.13 0.12 5.99
N ARG A 160 15.43 -0.97 6.68
CA ARG A 160 14.97 -1.19 8.06
C ARG A 160 15.42 -0.07 9.01
N ALA A 161 16.65 0.39 8.88
CA ALA A 161 17.16 1.52 9.66
C ALA A 161 16.41 2.82 9.33
N ALA A 162 16.12 3.08 8.05
CA ALA A 162 15.35 4.25 7.63
C ALA A 162 13.90 4.21 8.16
N VAL A 163 13.24 3.05 8.10
CA VAL A 163 11.90 2.83 8.68
C VAL A 163 11.92 3.12 10.19
N SER A 164 12.86 2.51 10.94
CA SER A 164 12.99 2.72 12.38
C SER A 164 13.21 4.19 12.72
N ASN A 165 14.11 4.84 12.01
CA ASN A 165 14.43 6.26 12.23
C ASN A 165 13.21 7.16 11.97
N TYR A 166 12.51 6.98 10.85
CA TYR A 166 11.31 7.78 10.53
C TYR A 166 10.17 7.49 11.50
N TYR A 167 9.98 6.23 11.90
CA TYR A 167 8.98 5.83 12.88
C TYR A 167 9.17 6.59 14.19
N HIS A 168 10.35 6.51 14.80
CA HIS A 168 10.59 7.12 16.12
C HIS A 168 10.62 8.65 16.10
N ASN A 169 11.16 9.26 15.04
CA ASN A 169 11.36 10.70 15.00
C ASN A 169 10.17 11.49 14.44
N THR A 170 9.21 10.82 13.76
CA THR A 170 8.13 11.52 13.06
C THR A 170 6.80 10.79 13.14
N PHE A 171 6.78 9.51 12.72
CA PHE A 171 5.53 8.81 12.47
C PHE A 171 4.74 8.49 13.75
N LEU A 172 5.44 8.04 14.79
CA LEU A 172 4.81 7.65 16.07
C LEU A 172 3.97 8.80 16.67
N ALA A 173 4.53 10.01 16.72
CA ALA A 173 3.81 11.16 17.26
C ALA A 173 2.57 11.51 16.42
N GLN A 174 2.63 11.34 15.09
CA GLN A 174 1.50 11.56 14.20
C GLN A 174 0.44 10.45 14.34
N ALA A 175 0.84 9.19 14.49
CA ALA A 175 -0.07 8.08 14.75
C ALA A 175 -0.79 8.25 16.08
N GLN A 176 -0.08 8.61 17.14
CA GLN A 176 -0.66 8.91 18.47
C GLN A 176 -1.68 10.07 18.42
N ALA A 177 -1.47 11.06 17.57
CA ALA A 177 -2.41 12.16 17.39
C ALA A 177 -3.72 11.78 16.66
N LEU A 178 -3.83 10.56 16.14
CA LEU A 178 -5.07 10.06 15.53
C LEU A 178 -6.13 9.70 16.56
N VAL A 179 -5.72 9.18 17.72
CA VAL A 179 -6.58 8.52 18.70
C VAL A 179 -6.84 9.37 19.95
N GLY A 180 -7.78 8.90 20.80
CA GLY A 180 -8.19 9.57 22.03
C GLY A 180 -9.24 10.66 21.81
N ASP A 181 -9.72 11.24 22.92
CA ASP A 181 -10.85 12.19 22.94
C ASP A 181 -10.59 13.47 22.12
N ASN A 182 -9.34 13.88 22.02
CA ASN A 182 -8.90 15.03 21.23
C ASN A 182 -8.21 14.61 19.92
N GLY A 183 -8.23 13.35 19.58
CA GLY A 183 -7.62 12.80 18.37
C GLY A 183 -8.35 13.20 17.08
N LYS A 184 -7.66 13.04 15.97
CA LYS A 184 -8.23 13.35 14.65
C LYS A 184 -9.46 12.48 14.34
N VAL A 185 -9.46 11.21 14.73
CA VAL A 185 -10.61 10.31 14.53
C VAL A 185 -11.85 10.90 15.22
N GLN A 186 -11.73 11.29 16.49
CA GLN A 186 -12.84 11.91 17.23
C GLN A 186 -13.27 13.25 16.63
N SER A 187 -12.33 14.08 16.20
CA SER A 187 -12.61 15.34 15.52
C SER A 187 -13.42 15.15 14.24
N TYR A 188 -13.05 14.19 13.39
CA TYR A 188 -13.79 13.86 12.17
C TYR A 188 -15.16 13.25 12.49
N TYR A 189 -15.25 12.37 13.48
CA TYR A 189 -16.52 11.84 13.97
C TYR A 189 -17.50 12.97 14.30
N ASN A 190 -17.07 13.91 15.14
CA ASN A 190 -17.90 15.05 15.56
C ASN A 190 -18.35 15.90 14.35
N ARG A 191 -17.45 16.09 13.38
CA ARG A 191 -17.70 16.91 12.19
C ARG A 191 -18.71 16.29 11.23
N ILE A 192 -18.68 14.98 11.05
CA ILE A 192 -19.52 14.29 10.03
C ILE A 192 -20.70 13.53 10.63
N SER A 193 -20.88 13.49 11.94
CA SER A 193 -21.91 12.69 12.62
C SER A 193 -23.33 12.97 12.12
N ALA A 194 -23.68 14.23 11.85
CA ALA A 194 -24.98 14.61 11.31
C ALA A 194 -25.18 14.05 9.89
N SER A 195 -24.17 14.17 9.03
CA SER A 195 -24.20 13.62 7.67
C SER A 195 -24.26 12.10 7.69
N ALA A 196 -23.53 11.43 8.59
CA ALA A 196 -23.61 9.99 8.79
C ALA A 196 -25.01 9.56 9.19
N ALA A 197 -25.65 10.24 10.14
CA ALA A 197 -27.02 9.97 10.55
C ALA A 197 -28.02 10.10 9.38
N MET A 198 -27.85 11.12 8.53
CA MET A 198 -28.67 11.28 7.32
C MET A 198 -28.43 10.14 6.33
N ASN A 199 -27.18 9.76 6.11
CA ASN A 199 -26.81 8.64 5.23
C ASN A 199 -27.46 7.34 5.67
N TYR A 200 -27.38 6.99 6.96
CA TYR A 200 -28.00 5.77 7.49
C TYR A 200 -29.54 5.78 7.46
N ARG A 201 -30.15 6.96 7.50
CA ARG A 201 -31.61 7.06 7.27
C ARG A 201 -32.00 6.79 5.82
N GLN A 202 -31.17 7.26 4.88
CA GLN A 202 -31.44 7.08 3.45
C GLN A 202 -31.12 5.65 2.98
N TRP A 203 -30.05 5.08 3.50
CA TRP A 203 -29.57 3.73 3.13
C TRP A 203 -29.41 2.84 4.38
N PRO A 204 -30.52 2.34 4.94
CA PRO A 204 -30.47 1.54 6.18
C PRO A 204 -29.85 0.17 5.99
N LEU A 205 -29.49 -0.21 4.77
CA LEU A 205 -28.91 -1.51 4.44
C LEU A 205 -27.39 -1.59 4.69
N ILE A 206 -26.73 -0.47 4.97
CA ILE A 206 -25.32 -0.49 5.39
C ILE A 206 -25.26 -1.11 6.77
N ARG A 207 -25.07 -2.40 6.80
CA ARG A 207 -24.93 -3.18 8.02
C ARG A 207 -23.46 -3.21 8.41
N VAL A 208 -23.10 -2.33 9.31
CA VAL A 208 -21.85 -2.44 10.03
C VAL A 208 -21.85 -3.74 10.83
N GLY A 209 -20.78 -4.51 10.79
CA GLY A 209 -20.61 -5.65 11.68
C GLY A 209 -21.16 -7.01 11.22
N LYS A 210 -21.50 -7.20 9.95
CA LYS A 210 -21.78 -8.55 9.43
C LYS A 210 -20.75 -9.00 8.43
N PRO A 211 -20.32 -10.29 8.49
CA PRO A 211 -19.55 -10.89 7.41
C PRO A 211 -20.32 -10.69 6.10
N SER A 212 -19.67 -10.15 5.08
CA SER A 212 -20.26 -10.17 3.74
C SER A 212 -20.24 -11.61 3.22
N SER A 213 -21.10 -11.90 2.22
CA SER A 213 -21.05 -13.17 1.49
C SER A 213 -19.69 -13.43 0.83
N ASP A 214 -18.84 -12.41 0.76
CA ASP A 214 -17.56 -12.41 0.05
C ASP A 214 -16.35 -12.60 0.99
N ASN A 215 -16.59 -13.09 2.22
CA ASN A 215 -15.56 -13.29 3.25
C ASN A 215 -14.82 -12.03 3.73
N HIS A 216 -15.38 -10.85 3.49
CA HIS A 216 -14.88 -9.62 4.09
C HIS A 216 -15.43 -9.47 5.52
N PHE A 217 -14.55 -9.10 6.45
CA PHE A 217 -14.93 -8.77 7.81
C PHE A 217 -14.93 -7.27 8.00
N TRP A 218 -16.00 -6.79 8.62
CA TRP A 218 -16.13 -5.40 9.06
C TRP A 218 -16.08 -5.37 10.59
N PRO A 219 -15.72 -4.24 11.18
CA PRO A 219 -15.78 -4.07 12.63
C PRO A 219 -17.12 -4.54 13.21
N SER A 220 -17.11 -5.07 14.41
CA SER A 220 -18.27 -5.69 15.07
C SER A 220 -19.37 -4.70 15.46
N GLY A 221 -19.12 -3.40 15.36
CA GLY A 221 -20.06 -2.34 15.70
C GLY A 221 -21.35 -2.37 14.88
N THR A 222 -22.47 -2.09 15.54
CA THR A 222 -23.80 -2.06 14.92
C THR A 222 -24.27 -0.64 14.57
N THR A 223 -23.56 0.36 15.08
CA THR A 223 -23.83 1.77 14.81
C THR A 223 -22.57 2.47 14.30
N TYR A 224 -22.74 3.66 13.73
CA TYR A 224 -21.60 4.50 13.32
C TYR A 224 -20.67 4.83 14.49
N THR A 225 -21.23 5.05 15.68
CA THR A 225 -20.46 5.31 16.91
C THR A 225 -19.62 4.10 17.29
N ASP A 226 -20.20 2.89 17.23
CA ASP A 226 -19.48 1.65 17.53
C ASP A 226 -18.31 1.45 16.58
N THR A 227 -18.51 1.72 15.27
CA THR A 227 -17.46 1.60 14.25
C THR A 227 -16.28 2.56 14.53
N VAL A 228 -16.57 3.78 14.96
CA VAL A 228 -15.53 4.75 15.32
C VAL A 228 -14.80 4.31 16.59
N THR A 229 -15.50 3.73 17.55
CA THR A 229 -14.91 3.14 18.76
C THR A 229 -13.99 1.97 18.42
N ASP A 230 -14.44 1.08 17.54
CA ASP A 230 -13.64 -0.06 17.05
C ASP A 230 -12.37 0.41 16.36
N LEU A 231 -12.46 1.44 15.50
CA LEU A 231 -11.30 2.03 14.83
C LEU A 231 -10.30 2.64 15.83
N ASN A 232 -10.81 3.38 16.85
CA ASN A 232 -9.94 3.93 17.89
C ASN A 232 -9.24 2.82 18.68
N THR A 233 -9.97 1.76 19.03
CA THR A 233 -9.44 0.60 19.75
C THR A 233 -8.35 -0.08 18.91
N TRP A 234 -8.61 -0.28 17.63
CA TRP A 234 -7.68 -0.92 16.71
C TRP A 234 -6.38 -0.09 16.54
N LEU A 235 -6.50 1.23 16.36
CA LEU A 235 -5.35 2.13 16.23
C LEU A 235 -4.53 2.30 17.51
N THR A 236 -5.08 1.92 18.69
CA THR A 236 -4.41 2.00 19.99
C THR A 236 -3.75 0.68 20.39
N ALA A 237 -4.13 -0.42 19.76
CA ALA A 237 -3.58 -1.76 20.05
C ALA A 237 -2.18 -1.94 19.45
#